data_bd2035d4512cb6a65559ea9c270a6cd2
#
_entry.id   bd2035d4512cb6a65559ea9c270a6cd2
#
_cell.length_a   1.000
_cell.length_b   1.000
_cell.length_c   1.000
_cell.angle_alpha   90.00
_cell.angle_beta   90.00
_cell.angle_gamma   90.00
#
_symmetry.space_group_name_H-M   'P 1'
#
loop_
_entity.id
_entity.type
_entity.pdbx_description
1 polymer ?
#
loop_
_entity_poly.entity_id
_entity_poly.type
_entity_poly.pdbx_seq_one_letter_code
_entity_poly.pdbx_strand_id
1 'polypeptide(L)'
;MKLVGIDIGKNKHFFCIMDKDTGELIVHPASFSNDKHGFDLLIQNLKPYSKKSILIGMEDTGHYHFALLRFLLDRNFSVALINPTTTDFSRKMQGGITKNDKLDTLTICDVLDTPERKKQYRITKVNSFDLYEQKQLTRHHHNLKEELNVYSNRLQRCIDIVFPEFNSLFDSKYSRVYMAVLKTFGSAEAIANADIRRIRRCFEYKGRGRRISLTPEMLKDRAKSSVGIPSSADVIQIRHLVDQIELIHEQITEIDKKIEEFSLKTNSPILSIPGISHFSGTSILAELGDIGN
;
A
#
# COMPACT_ATOMS: atom_id res chain seq x y z
N MET A 1 -5.40 -38.08 -4.50
CA MET A 1 -5.58 -36.63 -4.26
C MET A 1 -5.31 -35.88 -5.55
N LYS A 2 -6.05 -34.78 -5.85
CA LYS A 2 -5.85 -34.01 -7.11
C LYS A 2 -5.05 -32.74 -6.83
N LEU A 3 -3.99 -32.53 -7.59
CA LEU A 3 -3.18 -31.34 -7.57
C LEU A 3 -3.56 -30.47 -8.77
N VAL A 4 -3.79 -29.18 -8.52
CA VAL A 4 -4.15 -28.21 -9.55
C VAL A 4 -3.11 -27.12 -9.56
N GLY A 5 -2.29 -27.08 -10.60
CA GLY A 5 -1.31 -26.01 -10.79
C GLY A 5 -1.92 -24.90 -11.62
N ILE A 6 -1.87 -23.65 -11.12
CA ILE A 6 -2.38 -22.48 -11.83
C ILE A 6 -1.26 -21.46 -12.02
N ASP A 7 -0.91 -21.20 -13.27
CA ASP A 7 -0.04 -20.07 -13.64
C ASP A 7 -0.89 -18.83 -13.85
N ILE A 8 -0.47 -17.74 -13.20
CA ILE A 8 -1.23 -16.50 -13.09
C ILE A 8 -0.76 -15.48 -14.12
N GLY A 9 -1.66 -15.08 -15.03
CA GLY A 9 -1.43 -13.99 -15.96
C GLY A 9 -2.43 -12.84 -15.78
N LYS A 10 -2.14 -11.70 -16.37
CA LYS A 10 -2.98 -10.49 -16.26
C LYS A 10 -4.39 -10.69 -16.82
N ASN A 11 -4.50 -11.21 -18.04
CA ASN A 11 -5.78 -11.34 -18.77
C ASN A 11 -6.30 -12.76 -18.81
N LYS A 12 -5.41 -13.73 -18.70
CA LYS A 12 -5.73 -15.19 -18.73
C LYS A 12 -4.78 -15.92 -17.81
N HIS A 13 -5.28 -17.01 -17.25
CA HIS A 13 -4.53 -17.95 -16.45
C HIS A 13 -4.42 -19.28 -17.22
N PHE A 14 -3.44 -20.08 -16.84
CA PHE A 14 -3.35 -21.47 -17.29
C PHE A 14 -3.51 -22.40 -16.11
N PHE A 15 -4.08 -23.58 -16.30
CA PHE A 15 -4.19 -24.59 -15.26
C PHE A 15 -3.99 -25.99 -15.83
N CYS A 16 -3.56 -26.91 -14.99
CA CYS A 16 -3.61 -28.34 -15.23
C CYS A 16 -4.12 -29.06 -13.97
N ILE A 17 -4.59 -30.29 -14.14
CA ILE A 17 -5.00 -31.16 -13.04
C ILE A 17 -4.18 -32.45 -13.14
N MET A 18 -3.47 -32.80 -12.07
CA MET A 18 -2.64 -34.01 -11.96
C MET A 18 -3.17 -34.90 -10.83
N ASP A 19 -3.17 -36.16 -11.05
CA ASP A 19 -3.38 -37.15 -9.99
C ASP A 19 -2.10 -37.32 -9.18
N LYS A 20 -2.16 -36.99 -7.89
CA LYS A 20 -1.01 -37.09 -7.00
C LYS A 20 -0.49 -38.53 -6.88
N ASP A 21 -1.39 -39.51 -6.88
CA ASP A 21 -1.05 -40.91 -6.56
C ASP A 21 -0.41 -41.64 -7.76
N THR A 22 -0.78 -41.23 -9.00
CA THR A 22 -0.26 -41.80 -10.24
C THR A 22 0.72 -40.92 -10.99
N GLY A 23 0.74 -39.59 -10.68
CA GLY A 23 1.48 -38.59 -11.46
C GLY A 23 0.87 -38.27 -12.83
N GLU A 24 -0.29 -38.84 -13.15
CA GLU A 24 -0.92 -38.73 -14.46
C GLU A 24 -1.69 -37.39 -14.60
N LEU A 25 -1.56 -36.75 -15.78
CA LEU A 25 -2.32 -35.55 -16.13
C LEU A 25 -3.74 -35.91 -16.49
N ILE A 26 -4.70 -35.50 -15.66
CA ILE A 26 -6.12 -35.68 -15.90
C ILE A 26 -6.64 -34.59 -16.85
N VAL A 27 -6.18 -33.34 -16.62
CA VAL A 27 -6.43 -32.21 -17.51
C VAL A 27 -5.09 -31.62 -17.93
N HIS A 28 -4.83 -31.68 -19.23
CA HIS A 28 -3.64 -31.07 -19.81
C HIS A 28 -3.71 -29.52 -19.70
N PRO A 29 -2.55 -28.83 -19.70
CA PRO A 29 -2.50 -27.38 -19.57
C PRO A 29 -3.47 -26.65 -20.49
N ALA A 30 -4.47 -26.01 -19.92
CA ALA A 30 -5.54 -25.27 -20.60
C ALA A 30 -5.62 -23.84 -20.04
N SER A 31 -6.05 -22.90 -20.86
CA SER A 31 -6.21 -21.51 -20.45
C SER A 31 -7.64 -21.17 -20.08
N PHE A 32 -7.81 -20.21 -19.16
CA PHE A 32 -9.09 -19.58 -18.85
C PHE A 32 -8.90 -18.08 -18.62
N SER A 33 -9.93 -17.28 -18.89
CA SER A 33 -9.89 -15.83 -18.74
C SER A 33 -9.90 -15.39 -17.27
N ASN A 34 -9.26 -14.25 -16.98
CA ASN A 34 -9.29 -13.66 -15.64
C ASN A 34 -10.60 -12.85 -15.45
N ASP A 35 -11.71 -13.56 -15.51
CA ASP A 35 -13.08 -13.06 -15.32
C ASP A 35 -13.99 -14.15 -14.78
N LYS A 36 -15.25 -13.79 -14.52
CA LYS A 36 -16.24 -14.73 -13.99
C LYS A 36 -16.43 -15.95 -14.89
N HIS A 37 -16.45 -15.78 -16.22
CA HIS A 37 -16.65 -16.87 -17.15
C HIS A 37 -15.50 -17.88 -17.08
N GLY A 38 -14.25 -17.41 -17.09
CA GLY A 38 -13.08 -18.27 -16.95
C GLY A 38 -13.02 -18.95 -15.59
N PHE A 39 -13.40 -18.26 -14.52
CA PHE A 39 -13.45 -18.86 -13.18
C PHE A 39 -14.51 -19.96 -13.08
N ASP A 40 -15.69 -19.75 -13.69
CA ASP A 40 -16.75 -20.77 -13.75
C ASP A 40 -16.30 -21.98 -14.57
N LEU A 41 -15.54 -21.77 -15.65
CA LEU A 41 -14.94 -22.86 -16.45
C LEU A 41 -13.95 -23.68 -15.62
N LEU A 42 -13.09 -23.06 -14.82
CA LEU A 42 -12.22 -23.75 -13.88
C LEU A 42 -13.04 -24.61 -12.91
N ILE A 43 -14.12 -24.05 -12.31
CA ILE A 43 -14.97 -24.80 -11.38
C ILE A 43 -15.64 -25.99 -12.05
N GLN A 44 -16.07 -25.89 -13.31
CA GLN A 44 -16.64 -27.01 -14.07
C GLN A 44 -15.65 -28.17 -14.17
N ASN A 45 -14.36 -27.88 -14.41
CA ASN A 45 -13.31 -28.90 -14.45
C ASN A 45 -13.01 -29.51 -13.06
N LEU A 46 -13.23 -28.77 -11.98
CA LEU A 46 -13.02 -29.24 -10.60
C LEU A 46 -14.23 -29.98 -10.02
N LYS A 47 -15.43 -29.77 -10.59
CA LYS A 47 -16.71 -30.33 -10.10
C LYS A 47 -16.74 -31.83 -9.91
N PRO A 48 -16.06 -32.67 -10.75
CA PRO A 48 -16.07 -34.12 -10.58
C PRO A 48 -15.39 -34.60 -9.29
N TYR A 49 -14.59 -33.76 -8.62
CA TYR A 49 -13.76 -34.15 -7.49
C TYR A 49 -14.25 -33.53 -6.19
N SER A 50 -14.10 -34.26 -5.08
CA SER A 50 -14.39 -33.72 -3.75
C SER A 50 -13.42 -32.57 -3.43
N LYS A 51 -13.93 -31.43 -2.95
CA LYS A 51 -13.11 -30.29 -2.57
C LYS A 51 -12.02 -30.63 -1.55
N LYS A 52 -12.28 -31.60 -0.64
CA LYS A 52 -11.31 -32.09 0.34
C LYS A 52 -10.17 -32.85 -0.28
N SER A 53 -10.34 -33.38 -1.49
CA SER A 53 -9.30 -34.11 -2.24
C SER A 53 -8.58 -33.26 -3.26
N ILE A 54 -8.81 -31.94 -3.30
CA ILE A 54 -8.18 -31.01 -4.20
C ILE A 54 -7.24 -30.09 -3.42
N LEU A 55 -6.02 -29.93 -3.91
CA LEU A 55 -5.09 -28.86 -3.49
C LEU A 55 -4.73 -28.03 -4.71
N ILE A 56 -5.03 -26.73 -4.67
CA ILE A 56 -4.76 -25.79 -5.73
C ILE A 56 -3.50 -25.01 -5.38
N GLY A 57 -2.52 -24.96 -6.29
CA GLY A 57 -1.33 -24.12 -6.17
C GLY A 57 -1.34 -22.97 -7.15
N MET A 58 -0.86 -21.82 -6.72
CA MET A 58 -0.59 -20.65 -7.57
C MET A 58 0.58 -19.86 -7.03
N GLU A 59 1.29 -19.15 -7.92
CA GLU A 59 2.39 -18.29 -7.49
C GLU A 59 1.88 -17.03 -6.80
N ASP A 60 2.56 -16.62 -5.72
CA ASP A 60 2.34 -15.32 -5.04
C ASP A 60 3.10 -14.21 -5.78
N THR A 61 2.75 -13.98 -7.04
CA THR A 61 3.34 -12.95 -7.90
C THR A 61 2.39 -11.78 -8.13
N GLY A 62 2.83 -10.58 -7.75
CA GLY A 62 2.08 -9.35 -7.98
C GLY A 62 0.67 -9.37 -7.38
N HIS A 63 -0.31 -8.91 -8.17
CA HIS A 63 -1.69 -8.75 -7.68
C HIS A 63 -2.76 -9.50 -8.52
N TYR A 64 -2.37 -10.12 -9.63
CA TYR A 64 -3.33 -10.73 -10.56
C TYR A 64 -4.00 -12.00 -10.02
N HIS A 65 -3.42 -12.64 -9.02
CA HIS A 65 -3.99 -13.84 -8.40
C HIS A 65 -5.11 -13.54 -7.39
N PHE A 66 -5.23 -12.31 -6.86
CA PHE A 66 -6.15 -12.02 -5.75
C PHE A 66 -7.62 -12.30 -6.06
N ALA A 67 -8.10 -11.94 -7.25
CA ALA A 67 -9.50 -12.17 -7.62
C ALA A 67 -9.83 -13.67 -7.66
N LEU A 68 -8.96 -14.46 -8.29
CA LEU A 68 -9.12 -15.93 -8.37
C LEU A 68 -8.97 -16.57 -6.99
N LEU A 69 -7.98 -16.14 -6.20
CA LEU A 69 -7.77 -16.64 -4.85
C LEU A 69 -9.02 -16.44 -3.99
N ARG A 70 -9.57 -15.22 -3.97
CA ARG A 70 -10.82 -14.92 -3.24
C ARG A 70 -11.97 -15.80 -3.71
N PHE A 71 -12.17 -15.90 -5.02
CA PHE A 71 -13.22 -16.71 -5.63
C PHE A 71 -13.16 -18.19 -5.23
N LEU A 72 -11.94 -18.76 -5.13
CA LEU A 72 -11.72 -20.15 -4.72
C LEU A 72 -11.92 -20.34 -3.21
N LEU A 73 -11.40 -19.43 -2.39
CA LEU A 73 -11.55 -19.50 -0.93
C LEU A 73 -13.01 -19.35 -0.49
N ASP A 74 -13.79 -18.44 -1.11
CA ASP A 74 -15.22 -18.29 -0.85
C ASP A 74 -16.02 -19.56 -1.17
N ARG A 75 -15.44 -20.44 -2.00
CA ARG A 75 -16.02 -21.77 -2.34
C ARG A 75 -15.42 -22.90 -1.53
N ASN A 76 -14.64 -22.62 -0.49
CA ASN A 76 -14.00 -23.58 0.42
C ASN A 76 -13.03 -24.54 -0.28
N PHE A 77 -12.28 -24.08 -1.29
CA PHE A 77 -11.13 -24.81 -1.82
C PHE A 77 -9.89 -24.54 -0.97
N SER A 78 -9.02 -25.55 -0.87
CA SER A 78 -7.69 -25.42 -0.28
C SER A 78 -6.74 -24.83 -1.32
N VAL A 79 -6.18 -23.64 -1.05
CA VAL A 79 -5.26 -22.95 -1.96
C VAL A 79 -3.92 -22.74 -1.29
N ALA A 80 -2.85 -23.18 -1.96
CA ALA A 80 -1.47 -22.97 -1.57
C ALA A 80 -0.87 -21.82 -2.39
N LEU A 81 -0.38 -20.80 -1.73
CA LEU A 81 0.44 -19.75 -2.35
C LEU A 81 1.90 -20.16 -2.30
N ILE A 82 2.55 -20.13 -3.45
CA ILE A 82 3.93 -20.62 -3.65
C ILE A 82 4.82 -19.40 -3.92
N ASN A 83 5.94 -19.33 -3.23
CA ASN A 83 6.92 -18.28 -3.49
C ASN A 83 7.52 -18.46 -4.90
N PRO A 84 7.59 -17.43 -5.74
CA PRO A 84 8.16 -17.47 -7.09
C PRO A 84 9.58 -18.03 -7.15
N THR A 85 10.38 -17.79 -6.11
CA THR A 85 11.74 -18.36 -6.04
C THR A 85 11.74 -19.91 -5.98
N THR A 86 10.67 -20.50 -5.45
CA THR A 86 10.52 -21.96 -5.36
C THR A 86 10.24 -22.57 -6.72
N THR A 87 9.35 -21.97 -7.49
CA THR A 87 9.02 -22.42 -8.86
C THR A 87 10.20 -22.21 -9.80
N ASP A 88 10.91 -21.08 -9.70
CA ASP A 88 12.14 -20.83 -10.45
C ASP A 88 13.24 -21.85 -10.16
N PHE A 89 13.43 -22.20 -8.89
CA PHE A 89 14.39 -23.23 -8.48
C PHE A 89 13.98 -24.61 -9.02
N SER A 90 12.70 -24.96 -8.94
CA SER A 90 12.18 -26.22 -9.48
C SER A 90 12.41 -26.31 -10.99
N ARG A 91 12.16 -25.23 -11.74
CA ARG A 91 12.38 -25.15 -13.19
C ARG A 91 13.86 -25.35 -13.55
N LYS A 92 14.77 -24.71 -12.82
CA LYS A 92 16.22 -24.87 -13.03
C LYS A 92 16.70 -26.31 -12.81
N MET A 93 16.15 -26.99 -11.81
CA MET A 93 16.48 -28.42 -11.56
C MET A 93 15.99 -29.35 -12.67
N GLN A 94 14.92 -28.99 -13.38
CA GLN A 94 14.38 -29.77 -14.52
C GLN A 94 15.13 -29.54 -15.84
N GLY A 95 16.29 -28.90 -15.82
CA GLY A 95 17.15 -28.76 -17.00
C GLY A 95 17.00 -27.44 -17.77
N GLY A 96 16.52 -26.37 -17.11
CA GLY A 96 16.49 -25.04 -17.69
C GLY A 96 15.49 -24.87 -18.85
N ILE A 97 14.33 -25.53 -18.75
CA ILE A 97 13.25 -25.45 -19.74
C ILE A 97 12.82 -23.99 -19.95
N THR A 98 12.70 -23.61 -21.20
CA THR A 98 12.24 -22.26 -21.60
C THR A 98 10.92 -21.93 -20.90
N LYS A 99 10.82 -20.72 -20.32
CA LYS A 99 9.60 -20.26 -19.65
C LYS A 99 8.40 -20.36 -20.59
N ASN A 100 7.39 -21.12 -20.17
CA ASN A 100 6.15 -21.33 -20.92
C ASN A 100 5.00 -21.54 -19.93
N ASP A 101 3.98 -20.71 -20.03
CA ASP A 101 2.81 -20.68 -19.13
C ASP A 101 2.18 -22.09 -18.92
N LYS A 102 2.24 -22.96 -19.95
CA LYS A 102 1.77 -24.34 -19.83
C LYS A 102 2.69 -25.22 -18.98
N LEU A 103 4.00 -25.05 -19.11
CA LEU A 103 4.98 -25.81 -18.32
C LEU A 103 5.02 -25.31 -16.87
N ASP A 104 4.76 -24.03 -16.66
CA ASP A 104 4.73 -23.44 -15.33
C ASP A 104 3.60 -24.02 -14.48
N THR A 105 2.45 -24.41 -15.08
CA THR A 105 1.39 -25.16 -14.36
C THR A 105 1.85 -26.52 -13.85
N LEU A 106 2.66 -27.24 -14.64
CA LEU A 106 3.22 -28.53 -14.24
C LEU A 106 4.24 -28.36 -13.12
N THR A 107 5.11 -27.38 -13.23
CA THR A 107 6.10 -27.04 -12.19
C THR A 107 5.41 -26.73 -10.84
N ILE A 108 4.26 -26.04 -10.87
CA ILE A 108 3.46 -25.78 -9.68
C ILE A 108 2.94 -27.10 -9.08
N CYS A 109 2.42 -28.02 -9.90
CA CYS A 109 1.99 -29.34 -9.43
C CYS A 109 3.15 -30.12 -8.80
N ASP A 110 4.34 -30.13 -9.40
CA ASP A 110 5.54 -30.78 -8.85
C ASP A 110 5.94 -30.20 -7.49
N VAL A 111 5.86 -28.89 -7.31
CA VAL A 111 6.11 -28.23 -6.01
C VAL A 111 5.11 -28.72 -4.97
N LEU A 112 3.82 -28.84 -5.33
CA LEU A 112 2.78 -29.33 -4.42
C LEU A 112 2.94 -30.80 -4.07
N ASP A 113 3.48 -31.60 -4.98
CA ASP A 113 3.67 -33.05 -4.80
C ASP A 113 4.89 -33.39 -3.94
N THR A 114 5.92 -32.57 -3.94
CA THR A 114 7.18 -32.83 -3.26
C THR A 114 7.05 -32.56 -1.75
N PRO A 115 7.10 -33.62 -0.87
CA PRO A 115 6.89 -33.44 0.58
C PRO A 115 7.92 -32.54 1.24
N GLU A 116 9.17 -32.53 0.77
CA GLU A 116 10.27 -31.73 1.29
C GLU A 116 10.01 -30.23 1.07
N ARG A 117 9.19 -29.88 0.09
CA ARG A 117 8.85 -28.48 -0.28
C ARG A 117 7.61 -27.94 0.42
N LYS A 118 6.91 -28.73 1.24
CA LYS A 118 5.73 -28.26 2.01
C LYS A 118 6.01 -27.05 2.88
N LYS A 119 7.24 -26.82 3.29
CA LYS A 119 7.67 -25.63 4.03
C LYS A 119 7.84 -24.40 3.13
N GLN A 120 7.81 -24.56 1.81
CA GLN A 120 8.05 -23.49 0.82
C GLN A 120 6.75 -22.86 0.29
N TYR A 121 5.60 -23.39 0.70
CA TYR A 121 4.31 -22.80 0.38
C TYR A 121 3.40 -22.74 1.61
N ARG A 122 2.47 -21.82 1.56
CA ARG A 122 1.49 -21.56 2.63
C ARG A 122 0.08 -21.83 2.12
N ILE A 123 -0.67 -22.67 2.83
CA ILE A 123 -2.10 -22.83 2.56
C ILE A 123 -2.82 -21.59 3.09
N THR A 124 -3.47 -20.87 2.18
CA THR A 124 -4.19 -19.62 2.50
C THR A 124 -5.57 -19.92 3.04
N LYS A 125 -5.91 -19.28 4.15
CA LYS A 125 -7.24 -19.31 4.77
C LYS A 125 -8.06 -18.08 4.37
N VAL A 126 -9.40 -18.13 4.49
CA VAL A 126 -10.30 -17.01 4.12
C VAL A 126 -10.00 -15.74 4.89
N ASN A 127 -9.69 -15.84 6.19
CA ASN A 127 -9.32 -14.71 7.04
C ASN A 127 -8.04 -13.97 6.60
N SER A 128 -7.26 -14.56 5.70
CA SER A 128 -6.08 -13.87 5.12
C SER A 128 -6.45 -12.63 4.31
N PHE A 129 -7.70 -12.47 3.87
CA PHE A 129 -8.14 -11.26 3.18
C PHE A 129 -8.33 -10.06 4.10
N ASP A 130 -8.74 -10.26 5.36
CA ASP A 130 -8.81 -9.19 6.34
C ASP A 130 -7.41 -8.64 6.63
N LEU A 131 -6.42 -9.54 6.73
CA LEU A 131 -5.00 -9.15 6.85
C LEU A 131 -4.48 -8.46 5.60
N TYR A 132 -4.93 -8.88 4.41
CA TYR A 132 -4.57 -8.21 3.16
C TYR A 132 -5.03 -6.75 3.14
N GLU A 133 -6.28 -6.47 3.52
CA GLU A 133 -6.81 -5.10 3.55
C GLU A 133 -6.01 -4.23 4.54
N GLN A 134 -5.74 -4.74 5.74
CA GLN A 134 -4.89 -4.07 6.73
C GLN A 134 -3.50 -3.78 6.19
N LYS A 135 -2.88 -4.75 5.51
CA LYS A 135 -1.57 -4.62 4.90
C LYS A 135 -1.54 -3.55 3.80
N GLN A 136 -2.58 -3.47 2.96
CA GLN A 136 -2.68 -2.43 1.94
C GLN A 136 -2.81 -1.04 2.57
N LEU A 137 -3.63 -0.89 3.61
CA LEU A 137 -3.80 0.39 4.31
C LEU A 137 -2.51 0.86 5.00
N THR A 138 -1.82 -0.03 5.72
CA THR A 138 -0.58 0.33 6.41
C THR A 138 0.55 0.67 5.44
N ARG A 139 0.66 -0.05 4.31
CA ARG A 139 1.63 0.25 3.25
C ARG A 139 1.30 1.56 2.55
N HIS A 140 0.03 1.81 2.25
CA HIS A 140 -0.38 3.07 1.64
C HIS A 140 -0.12 4.27 2.57
N HIS A 141 -0.40 4.12 3.87
CA HIS A 141 -0.03 5.13 4.86
C HIS A 141 1.48 5.42 4.87
N HIS A 142 2.30 4.37 4.81
CA HIS A 142 3.77 4.52 4.76
C HIS A 142 4.21 5.29 3.50
N ASN A 143 3.68 4.93 2.33
CA ASN A 143 3.97 5.61 1.07
C ASN A 143 3.59 7.11 1.13
N LEU A 144 2.41 7.43 1.68
CA LEU A 144 1.99 8.82 1.86
C LEU A 144 2.92 9.60 2.80
N LYS A 145 3.45 8.96 3.85
CA LYS A 145 4.45 9.60 4.72
C LYS A 145 5.77 9.87 3.99
N GLU A 146 6.21 8.96 3.13
CA GLU A 146 7.40 9.18 2.29
C GLU A 146 7.17 10.32 1.28
N GLU A 147 6.02 10.34 0.61
CA GLU A 147 5.65 11.43 -0.29
C GLU A 147 5.58 12.78 0.44
N LEU A 148 4.99 12.81 1.64
CA LEU A 148 4.95 14.00 2.49
C LEU A 148 6.35 14.56 2.77
N ASN A 149 7.32 13.68 3.08
CA ASN A 149 8.70 14.09 3.29
C ASN A 149 9.34 14.69 2.02
N VAL A 150 9.07 14.09 0.86
CA VAL A 150 9.57 14.61 -0.43
C VAL A 150 9.00 16.00 -0.72
N TYR A 151 7.67 16.18 -0.59
CA TYR A 151 7.04 17.48 -0.81
C TYR A 151 7.46 18.52 0.21
N SER A 152 7.63 18.14 1.48
CA SER A 152 8.11 19.01 2.54
C SER A 152 9.52 19.53 2.27
N ASN A 153 10.43 18.67 1.79
CA ASN A 153 11.78 19.06 1.42
C ASN A 153 11.81 20.00 0.21
N ARG A 154 10.95 19.75 -0.78
CA ARG A 154 10.79 20.64 -1.95
C ARG A 154 10.25 22.01 -1.53
N LEU A 155 9.23 22.03 -0.66
CA LEU A 155 8.67 23.26 -0.12
C LEU A 155 9.72 24.05 0.65
N GLN A 156 10.49 23.38 1.51
CA GLN A 156 11.57 24.01 2.26
C GLN A 156 12.57 24.71 1.33
N ARG A 157 13.01 24.02 0.25
CA ARG A 157 13.93 24.62 -0.72
C ARG A 157 13.38 25.90 -1.34
N CYS A 158 12.11 25.92 -1.73
CA CYS A 158 11.50 27.13 -2.30
C CYS A 158 11.40 28.26 -1.28
N ILE A 159 11.04 27.94 -0.02
CA ILE A 159 11.00 28.92 1.06
C ILE A 159 12.36 29.55 1.31
N ASP A 160 13.42 28.73 1.35
CA ASP A 160 14.79 29.19 1.59
C ASP A 160 15.28 30.16 0.50
N ILE A 161 14.69 30.12 -0.70
CA ILE A 161 14.97 31.06 -1.78
C ILE A 161 14.17 32.36 -1.62
N VAL A 162 12.86 32.26 -1.41
CA VAL A 162 11.97 33.43 -1.47
C VAL A 162 11.74 34.11 -0.13
N PHE A 163 11.99 33.42 0.99
CA PHE A 163 11.87 33.96 2.35
C PHE A 163 12.67 33.10 3.36
N PRO A 164 14.02 33.17 3.37
CA PRO A 164 14.86 32.32 4.21
C PRO A 164 14.52 32.38 5.69
N GLU A 165 14.09 33.54 6.19
CA GLU A 165 13.79 33.74 7.61
C GLU A 165 12.43 33.14 8.03
N PHE A 166 11.57 32.75 7.08
CA PHE A 166 10.19 32.36 7.32
C PHE A 166 10.04 31.27 8.39
N ASN A 167 10.84 30.22 8.31
CA ASN A 167 10.73 29.10 9.24
C ASN A 167 11.04 29.45 10.69
N SER A 168 11.90 30.43 10.91
CA SER A 168 12.27 30.90 12.27
C SER A 168 11.17 31.74 12.92
N LEU A 169 10.17 32.17 12.17
CA LEU A 169 9.07 32.98 12.66
C LEU A 169 7.96 32.16 13.32
N PHE A 170 7.94 30.85 13.10
CA PHE A 170 6.86 29.98 13.57
C PHE A 170 7.37 28.95 14.57
N ASP A 171 6.65 28.80 15.69
CA ASP A 171 6.92 27.76 16.69
C ASP A 171 6.71 26.34 16.13
N SER A 172 5.82 26.21 15.15
CA SER A 172 5.50 24.93 14.50
C SER A 172 5.40 25.10 13.00
N LYS A 173 6.26 24.38 12.27
CA LYS A 173 6.16 24.23 10.81
C LYS A 173 4.86 23.50 10.45
N TYR A 174 4.35 23.80 9.27
CA TYR A 174 3.10 23.22 8.75
C TYR A 174 1.86 23.49 9.61
N SER A 175 1.94 24.44 10.56
CA SER A 175 0.76 24.90 11.26
C SER A 175 -0.21 25.56 10.26
N ARG A 176 -1.50 25.63 10.63
CA ARG A 176 -2.53 26.20 9.77
C ARG A 176 -2.20 27.61 9.28
N VAL A 177 -1.68 28.48 10.18
CA VAL A 177 -1.27 29.84 9.82
C VAL A 177 -0.06 29.84 8.89
N TYR A 178 0.92 28.97 9.17
CA TYR A 178 2.08 28.77 8.32
C TYR A 178 1.67 28.44 6.88
N MET A 179 0.81 27.43 6.71
CA MET A 179 0.32 26.99 5.40
C MET A 179 -0.55 28.08 4.73
N ALA A 180 -1.43 28.74 5.48
CA ALA A 180 -2.29 29.79 4.96
C ALA A 180 -1.49 30.99 4.43
N VAL A 181 -0.42 31.39 5.11
CA VAL A 181 0.46 32.48 4.68
C VAL A 181 1.19 32.10 3.40
N LEU A 182 1.77 30.90 3.33
CA LEU A 182 2.47 30.40 2.12
C LEU A 182 1.52 30.30 0.93
N LYS A 183 0.34 29.73 1.12
CA LYS A 183 -0.68 29.59 0.08
C LYS A 183 -1.15 30.94 -0.47
N THR A 184 -1.30 31.92 0.42
CA THR A 184 -1.83 33.24 0.06
C THR A 184 -0.79 34.13 -0.61
N PHE A 185 0.43 34.15 -0.11
CA PHE A 185 1.47 35.11 -0.51
C PHE A 185 2.65 34.45 -1.22
N GLY A 186 3.18 33.36 -0.67
CA GLY A 186 4.25 32.55 -1.27
C GLY A 186 5.65 33.21 -1.23
N SER A 187 5.81 34.48 -0.88
CA SER A 187 7.13 35.14 -0.81
C SER A 187 7.15 36.28 0.19
N ALA A 188 8.36 36.68 0.63
CA ALA A 188 8.58 37.85 1.48
C ALA A 188 8.11 39.15 0.79
N GLU A 189 8.42 39.32 -0.48
CA GLU A 189 8.01 40.49 -1.27
C GLU A 189 6.48 40.65 -1.29
N ALA A 190 5.76 39.56 -1.54
CA ALA A 190 4.29 39.60 -1.58
C ALA A 190 3.68 39.94 -0.21
N ILE A 191 4.27 39.47 0.90
CA ILE A 191 3.85 39.81 2.26
C ILE A 191 4.17 41.26 2.58
N ALA A 192 5.37 41.76 2.25
CA ALA A 192 5.79 43.13 2.50
C ALA A 192 4.88 44.14 1.81
N ASN A 193 4.44 43.83 0.59
CA ASN A 193 3.55 44.71 -0.21
C ASN A 193 2.07 44.51 0.08
N ALA A 194 1.67 43.51 0.88
CA ALA A 194 0.27 43.21 1.13
C ALA A 194 -0.38 44.21 2.11
N ASP A 195 -1.68 44.41 1.95
CA ASP A 195 -2.49 45.05 2.98
C ASP A 195 -2.52 44.22 4.25
N ILE A 196 -2.32 44.85 5.41
CA ILE A 196 -2.26 44.17 6.71
C ILE A 196 -3.53 43.34 6.99
N ARG A 197 -4.69 43.79 6.49
CA ARG A 197 -5.96 43.05 6.63
C ARG A 197 -5.93 41.70 5.92
N ARG A 198 -5.24 41.60 4.78
CA ARG A 198 -5.06 40.30 4.10
C ARG A 198 -4.18 39.36 4.88
N ILE A 199 -3.11 39.88 5.52
CA ILE A 199 -2.23 39.09 6.39
C ILE A 199 -3.00 38.60 7.61
N ARG A 200 -3.77 39.48 8.28
CA ARG A 200 -4.61 39.14 9.44
C ARG A 200 -5.56 37.98 9.15
N ARG A 201 -6.18 37.90 7.95
CA ARG A 201 -7.06 36.78 7.56
C ARG A 201 -6.38 35.41 7.65
N CYS A 202 -5.09 35.33 7.39
CA CYS A 202 -4.35 34.07 7.56
C CYS A 202 -4.24 33.63 9.03
N PHE A 203 -4.36 34.56 9.97
CA PHE A 203 -4.32 34.34 11.42
C PHE A 203 -5.71 34.16 12.05
N GLU A 204 -6.78 34.38 11.29
CA GLU A 204 -8.15 34.19 11.78
C GLU A 204 -8.44 32.70 11.90
N TYR A 205 -8.63 32.23 13.15
CA TYR A 205 -8.96 30.84 13.45
C TYR A 205 -10.09 30.75 14.46
N LYS A 206 -11.17 30.07 14.09
CA LYS A 206 -12.29 29.75 14.99
C LYS A 206 -12.08 28.35 15.58
N GLY A 207 -11.23 28.19 16.56
CA GLY A 207 -11.00 26.90 17.21
C GLY A 207 -10.09 26.97 18.43
N ARG A 208 -10.02 25.88 19.20
CA ARG A 208 -9.08 25.75 20.31
C ARG A 208 -7.70 25.43 19.72
N GLY A 209 -6.81 26.42 19.73
CA GLY A 209 -5.42 26.27 19.28
C GLY A 209 -4.45 26.92 20.25
N ARG A 210 -3.18 26.51 20.21
CA ARG A 210 -2.09 27.18 20.93
C ARG A 210 -1.94 28.61 20.40
N ARG A 211 -1.80 29.60 21.29
CA ARG A 211 -1.52 30.98 20.87
C ARG A 211 -0.19 31.00 20.11
N ILE A 212 -0.22 31.62 18.94
CA ILE A 212 0.97 31.85 18.11
C ILE A 212 1.60 33.14 18.61
N SER A 213 2.91 33.12 18.88
CA SER A 213 3.67 34.30 19.31
C SER A 213 3.82 35.34 18.20
N LEU A 214 3.84 34.89 16.93
CA LEU A 214 3.95 35.74 15.75
C LEU A 214 2.65 36.52 15.51
N THR A 215 2.76 37.82 15.30
CA THR A 215 1.63 38.68 14.90
C THR A 215 1.70 39.03 13.40
N PRO A 216 0.59 39.38 12.75
CA PRO A 216 0.57 39.85 11.37
C PRO A 216 1.52 41.03 11.10
N GLU A 217 1.65 41.96 12.05
CA GLU A 217 2.53 43.11 11.97
C GLU A 217 4.01 42.66 12.01
N MET A 218 4.38 41.78 12.93
CA MET A 218 5.72 41.20 13.01
C MET A 218 6.08 40.47 11.73
N LEU A 219 5.16 39.67 11.19
CA LEU A 219 5.40 38.93 9.93
C LEU A 219 5.67 39.91 8.78
N LYS A 220 4.86 41.00 8.67
CA LYS A 220 5.05 42.01 7.64
C LYS A 220 6.38 42.74 7.76
N ASP A 221 6.78 43.10 8.97
CA ASP A 221 8.05 43.79 9.20
C ASP A 221 9.27 42.90 8.93
N ARG A 222 9.20 41.66 9.29
CA ARG A 222 10.25 40.64 8.91
C ARG A 222 10.32 40.45 7.40
N ALA A 223 9.18 40.39 6.73
CA ALA A 223 9.12 40.27 5.28
C ALA A 223 9.78 41.46 4.55
N LYS A 224 9.63 42.72 5.07
CA LYS A 224 10.30 43.89 4.52
C LYS A 224 11.83 43.84 4.65
N SER A 225 12.34 43.19 5.67
CA SER A 225 13.79 43.06 5.93
C SER A 225 14.39 41.74 5.40
N SER A 226 13.60 40.94 4.71
CA SER A 226 14.06 39.64 4.19
C SER A 226 15.12 39.81 3.08
N VAL A 227 16.07 38.89 3.07
CA VAL A 227 17.08 38.76 2.00
C VAL A 227 16.62 37.80 0.88
N GLY A 228 15.37 37.34 0.92
CA GLY A 228 14.79 36.42 -0.06
C GLY A 228 14.80 36.99 -1.49
N ILE A 229 15.00 36.11 -2.45
CA ILE A 229 15.04 36.48 -3.88
C ILE A 229 13.61 36.43 -4.46
N PRO A 230 13.13 37.48 -5.13
CA PRO A 230 11.85 37.43 -5.84
C PRO A 230 11.88 36.37 -6.96
N SER A 231 11.00 35.38 -6.86
CA SER A 231 10.88 34.31 -7.86
C SER A 231 9.43 33.91 -8.02
N SER A 232 8.81 34.28 -9.12
CA SER A 232 7.44 33.89 -9.44
C SER A 232 7.29 32.38 -9.63
N ALA A 233 8.31 31.72 -10.14
CA ALA A 233 8.32 30.27 -10.33
C ALA A 233 8.28 29.53 -8.99
N ASP A 234 9.09 29.96 -8.01
CA ASP A 234 9.08 29.35 -6.68
C ASP A 234 7.77 29.64 -5.93
N VAL A 235 7.17 30.84 -6.10
CA VAL A 235 5.85 31.16 -5.55
C VAL A 235 4.75 30.21 -6.08
N ILE A 236 4.78 29.91 -7.38
CA ILE A 236 3.83 28.94 -7.98
C ILE A 236 4.08 27.55 -7.39
N GLN A 237 5.35 27.12 -7.31
CA GLN A 237 5.70 25.82 -6.72
C GLN A 237 5.26 25.73 -5.24
N ILE A 238 5.49 26.76 -4.44
CA ILE A 238 5.05 26.82 -3.04
C ILE A 238 3.55 26.55 -2.93
N ARG A 239 2.72 27.23 -3.72
CA ARG A 239 1.26 27.05 -3.68
C ARG A 239 0.87 25.60 -4.01
N HIS A 240 1.43 25.05 -5.08
CA HIS A 240 1.16 23.64 -5.46
C HIS A 240 1.62 22.66 -4.39
N LEU A 241 2.81 22.87 -3.80
CA LEU A 241 3.34 22.01 -2.74
C LEU A 241 2.52 22.09 -1.45
N VAL A 242 2.03 23.29 -1.11
CA VAL A 242 1.12 23.46 0.03
C VAL A 242 -0.17 22.69 -0.19
N ASP A 243 -0.80 22.80 -1.37
CA ASP A 243 -2.02 22.06 -1.69
C ASP A 243 -1.80 20.52 -1.63
N GLN A 244 -0.67 20.04 -2.13
CA GLN A 244 -0.32 18.61 -2.06
C GLN A 244 -0.08 18.12 -0.63
N ILE A 245 0.63 18.90 0.19
CA ILE A 245 0.88 18.58 1.59
C ILE A 245 -0.43 18.55 2.39
N GLU A 246 -1.32 19.52 2.18
CA GLU A 246 -2.64 19.56 2.82
C GLU A 246 -3.46 18.31 2.45
N LEU A 247 -3.52 17.96 1.15
CA LEU A 247 -4.22 16.77 0.67
C LEU A 247 -3.66 15.47 1.27
N ILE A 248 -2.34 15.32 1.31
CA ILE A 248 -1.71 14.13 1.91
C ILE A 248 -2.02 14.02 3.41
N HIS A 249 -2.03 15.12 4.14
CA HIS A 249 -2.44 15.12 5.55
C HIS A 249 -3.88 14.68 5.76
N GLU A 250 -4.81 15.10 4.88
CA GLU A 250 -6.20 14.64 4.91
C GLU A 250 -6.30 13.14 4.64
N GLN A 251 -5.59 12.64 3.62
CA GLN A 251 -5.53 11.22 3.27
C GLN A 251 -4.95 10.36 4.41
N ILE A 252 -3.85 10.80 5.02
CA ILE A 252 -3.26 10.12 6.19
C ILE A 252 -4.28 10.07 7.33
N THR A 253 -4.97 11.18 7.61
CA THR A 253 -5.98 11.22 8.68
C THR A 253 -7.14 10.26 8.42
N GLU A 254 -7.58 10.10 7.18
CA GLU A 254 -8.60 9.13 6.78
C GLU A 254 -8.13 7.70 7.03
N ILE A 255 -6.91 7.38 6.60
CA ILE A 255 -6.33 6.04 6.77
C ILE A 255 -6.10 5.72 8.25
N ASP A 256 -5.61 6.68 9.04
CA ASP A 256 -5.41 6.51 10.48
C ASP A 256 -6.70 6.09 11.19
N LYS A 257 -7.84 6.69 10.84
CA LYS A 257 -9.16 6.30 11.38
C LYS A 257 -9.52 4.87 11.01
N LYS A 258 -9.28 4.46 9.76
CA LYS A 258 -9.52 3.08 9.30
C LYS A 258 -8.64 2.07 10.01
N ILE A 259 -7.36 2.38 10.19
CA ILE A 259 -6.41 1.53 10.91
C ILE A 259 -6.83 1.39 12.38
N GLU A 260 -7.26 2.47 13.02
CA GLU A 260 -7.79 2.45 14.39
C GLU A 260 -9.02 1.55 14.51
N GLU A 261 -9.99 1.67 13.59
CA GLU A 261 -11.17 0.81 13.54
C GLU A 261 -10.81 -0.68 13.43
N PHE A 262 -9.86 -1.04 12.54
CA PHE A 262 -9.37 -2.41 12.40
C PHE A 262 -8.65 -2.89 13.66
N SER A 263 -7.80 -2.07 14.22
CA SER A 263 -7.05 -2.35 15.44
C SER A 263 -7.97 -2.68 16.61
N LEU A 264 -9.02 -1.87 16.82
CA LEU A 264 -10.01 -2.07 17.87
C LEU A 264 -10.84 -3.36 17.66
N LYS A 265 -11.20 -3.69 16.41
CA LYS A 265 -11.90 -4.94 16.07
C LYS A 265 -11.06 -6.18 16.34
N THR A 266 -9.77 -6.11 16.03
CA THR A 266 -8.84 -7.24 16.21
C THR A 266 -8.56 -7.51 17.68
N ASN A 267 -8.64 -6.50 18.55
CA ASN A 267 -8.39 -6.57 20.00
C ASN A 267 -7.15 -7.40 20.38
N SER A 268 -6.05 -7.22 19.62
CA SER A 268 -4.84 -8.00 19.81
C SER A 268 -4.06 -7.57 21.05
N PRO A 269 -3.49 -8.52 21.83
CA PRO A 269 -2.62 -8.20 22.97
C PRO A 269 -1.43 -7.30 22.63
N ILE A 270 -0.99 -7.25 21.38
CA ILE A 270 0.12 -6.38 20.95
C ILE A 270 -0.14 -4.90 21.23
N LEU A 271 -1.41 -4.48 21.26
CA LEU A 271 -1.82 -3.11 21.54
C LEU A 271 -1.68 -2.72 23.03
N SER A 272 -1.52 -3.71 23.93
CA SER A 272 -1.26 -3.46 25.36
C SER A 272 0.20 -3.14 25.65
N ILE A 273 1.09 -3.31 24.65
CA ILE A 273 2.53 -3.06 24.81
C ILE A 273 2.77 -1.54 24.78
N PRO A 274 3.37 -0.94 25.83
CA PRO A 274 3.66 0.47 25.86
C PRO A 274 4.52 0.91 24.63
N GLY A 275 4.10 1.98 23.95
CA GLY A 275 4.79 2.51 22.79
C GLY A 275 4.34 1.93 21.45
N ILE A 276 3.47 0.90 21.43
CA ILE A 276 2.86 0.42 20.19
C ILE A 276 1.54 1.17 19.95
N SER A 277 1.51 1.96 18.87
CA SER A 277 0.32 2.64 18.40
C SER A 277 -0.61 1.69 17.63
N HIS A 278 -1.85 2.10 17.37
CA HIS A 278 -2.79 1.38 16.49
C HIS A 278 -2.16 1.09 15.12
N PHE A 279 -1.47 2.08 14.53
CA PHE A 279 -0.75 1.90 13.26
C PHE A 279 0.33 0.84 13.37
N SER A 280 1.23 0.96 14.36
CA SER A 280 2.36 0.03 14.51
C SER A 280 1.87 -1.40 14.79
N GLY A 281 0.88 -1.55 15.67
CA GLY A 281 0.30 -2.85 16.01
C GLY A 281 -0.38 -3.50 14.80
N THR A 282 -1.20 -2.75 14.07
CA THR A 282 -1.86 -3.24 12.85
C THR A 282 -0.84 -3.58 11.77
N SER A 283 0.20 -2.76 11.59
CA SER A 283 1.27 -3.02 10.61
C SER A 283 2.01 -4.32 10.92
N ILE A 284 2.39 -4.55 12.17
CA ILE A 284 3.06 -5.79 12.60
C ILE A 284 2.15 -7.00 12.35
N LEU A 285 0.90 -6.94 12.78
CA LEU A 285 -0.05 -8.05 12.58
C LEU A 285 -0.31 -8.34 11.11
N ALA A 286 -0.43 -7.29 10.28
CA ALA A 286 -0.66 -7.43 8.85
C ALA A 286 0.54 -8.04 8.10
N GLU A 287 1.76 -7.74 8.52
CA GLU A 287 2.97 -8.30 7.88
C GLU A 287 3.33 -9.70 8.38
N LEU A 288 3.16 -9.97 9.68
CA LEU A 288 3.47 -11.29 10.25
C LEU A 288 2.38 -12.33 9.92
N GLY A 289 1.14 -11.89 9.70
CA GLY A 289 0.01 -12.79 9.52
C GLY A 289 -0.38 -13.52 10.81
N ASP A 290 -1.07 -14.66 10.66
CA ASP A 290 -1.47 -15.50 11.79
C ASP A 290 -0.25 -16.21 12.39
N ILE A 291 0.23 -15.70 13.53
CA ILE A 291 1.41 -16.22 14.25
C ILE A 291 1.11 -17.54 14.99
N GLY A 292 -0.16 -17.94 15.02
CA GLY A 292 -0.64 -19.13 15.77
C GLY A 292 -0.63 -20.44 15.01
N ASN A 293 0.00 -20.53 13.83
CA ASN A 293 0.10 -21.77 13.04
C ASN A 293 1.54 -22.11 12.67
#